data_3d50d6059a857a3eaab8b2129914d12e
#
_entry.id   3d50d6059a857a3eaab8b2129914d12e
#
_cell.length_a   1.000
_cell.length_b   1.000
_cell.length_c   1.000
_cell.angle_alpha   90.00
_cell.angle_beta   90.00
_cell.angle_gamma   90.00
#
_symmetry.space_group_name_H-M   'P 1'
#
loop_
_entity.id
_entity.type
_entity.pdbx_description
1 polymer ?
#
loop_
_entity_poly.entity_id
_entity_poly.type
_entity_poly.pdbx_seq_one_letter_code
_entity_poly.pdbx_strand_id
1 'polypeptide(L)'
;MRLITGFAVVASTLAFLPAPSALAASNTATTLIPLDGPNQLETHAFLNCFRGDGHCDFVVGADVRTPDGVSGFPPGLWARHTTEIRSSNRLAYMDVHGTGQFERVMKSMGSDEVTTVYLGEGPPDKYQTTGRIDSTDWSTGQPKTDVNVIVCTHIQVVYTGVNITSPATCAQTTFS
;
A
#
# COMPACT_ATOMS: atom_id res chain seq x y z
N MET A 1 -44.63 -15.21 66.51
CA MET A 1 -44.31 -14.00 65.75
C MET A 1 -42.93 -14.21 65.09
N ARG A 2 -42.87 -14.63 63.80
CA ARG A 2 -41.63 -14.91 63.07
C ARG A 2 -41.48 -13.88 61.96
N LEU A 3 -40.46 -13.02 62.10
CA LEU A 3 -40.08 -12.05 61.07
C LEU A 3 -39.29 -12.80 59.99
N ILE A 4 -39.72 -12.72 58.73
CA ILE A 4 -39.04 -13.19 57.55
C ILE A 4 -38.37 -11.98 56.90
N THR A 5 -37.04 -11.92 56.95
CA THR A 5 -36.23 -10.87 56.30
C THR A 5 -35.94 -11.34 54.86
N GLY A 6 -36.56 -10.64 53.89
CA GLY A 6 -36.29 -10.89 52.44
C GLY A 6 -35.03 -10.17 52.00
N PHE A 7 -34.05 -10.93 51.44
CA PHE A 7 -32.88 -10.40 50.74
C PHE A 7 -33.23 -10.12 49.28
N ALA A 8 -33.16 -8.89 48.86
CA ALA A 8 -33.27 -8.52 47.44
C ALA A 8 -31.89 -8.62 46.79
N VAL A 9 -31.74 -9.55 45.84
CA VAL A 9 -30.55 -9.68 45.01
C VAL A 9 -30.70 -8.75 43.84
N VAL A 10 -29.90 -7.69 43.76
CA VAL A 10 -29.78 -6.80 42.59
C VAL A 10 -28.80 -7.41 41.61
N ALA A 11 -29.29 -7.96 40.51
CA ALA A 11 -28.48 -8.43 39.41
C ALA A 11 -28.08 -7.25 38.53
N SER A 12 -26.79 -6.84 38.62
CA SER A 12 -26.21 -5.83 37.71
C SER A 12 -25.84 -6.48 36.38
N THR A 13 -26.63 -6.22 35.34
CA THR A 13 -26.27 -6.60 33.95
C THR A 13 -25.22 -5.64 33.41
N LEU A 14 -23.98 -6.10 33.31
CA LEU A 14 -22.90 -5.42 32.53
C LEU A 14 -23.24 -5.50 31.04
N ALA A 15 -23.66 -4.37 30.45
CA ALA A 15 -23.80 -4.23 29.02
C ALA A 15 -22.40 -4.16 28.40
N PHE A 16 -21.96 -5.23 27.69
CA PHE A 16 -20.82 -5.17 26.83
C PHE A 16 -21.16 -4.34 25.58
N LEU A 17 -20.69 -3.09 25.54
CA LEU A 17 -20.71 -2.29 24.32
C LEU A 17 -19.61 -2.87 23.38
N PRO A 18 -19.94 -3.23 22.11
CA PRO A 18 -18.91 -3.63 21.16
C PRO A 18 -17.97 -2.42 20.96
N ALA A 19 -16.66 -2.64 21.15
CA ALA A 19 -15.67 -1.64 20.81
C ALA A 19 -15.80 -1.31 19.32
N PRO A 20 -15.76 -0.03 18.91
CA PRO A 20 -15.75 0.32 17.49
C PRO A 20 -14.52 -0.33 16.85
N SER A 21 -14.74 -1.15 15.82
CA SER A 21 -13.66 -1.67 15.00
C SER A 21 -12.94 -0.47 14.40
N ALA A 22 -11.67 -0.28 14.75
CA ALA A 22 -10.83 0.72 14.10
C ALA A 22 -10.77 0.35 12.60
N LEU A 23 -11.42 1.15 11.75
CA LEU A 23 -11.33 0.99 10.31
C LEU A 23 -9.92 1.43 9.91
N ALA A 24 -9.18 0.56 9.23
CA ALA A 24 -7.89 0.93 8.68
C ALA A 24 -8.05 2.11 7.73
N ALA A 25 -7.18 3.11 7.84
CA ALA A 25 -7.17 4.20 6.88
C ALA A 25 -6.53 3.71 5.59
N SER A 26 -7.26 3.80 4.48
CA SER A 26 -6.79 3.39 3.16
C SER A 26 -6.86 4.53 2.15
N ASN A 27 -5.98 4.51 1.16
CA ASN A 27 -6.00 5.43 0.02
C ASN A 27 -5.55 4.71 -1.26
N THR A 28 -6.13 5.13 -2.39
CA THR A 28 -5.77 4.66 -3.72
C THR A 28 -5.50 5.85 -4.62
N ALA A 29 -4.44 5.76 -5.42
CA ALA A 29 -4.12 6.74 -6.46
C ALA A 29 -3.92 6.03 -7.79
N THR A 30 -4.31 6.67 -8.89
CA THR A 30 -4.17 6.16 -10.24
C THR A 30 -3.75 7.30 -11.18
N THR A 31 -2.85 7.01 -12.10
CA THR A 31 -2.42 7.93 -13.16
C THR A 31 -2.53 7.22 -14.51
N LEU A 32 -3.12 7.91 -15.48
CA LEU A 32 -3.28 7.44 -16.87
C LEU A 32 -2.47 8.34 -17.80
N ILE A 33 -1.68 7.74 -18.68
CA ILE A 33 -0.97 8.45 -19.75
C ILE A 33 -1.14 7.73 -21.09
N PRO A 34 -1.12 8.43 -22.25
CA PRO A 34 -1.13 7.79 -23.56
C PRO A 34 0.02 6.78 -23.69
N LEU A 35 -0.25 5.61 -24.27
CA LEU A 35 0.72 4.55 -24.49
C LEU A 35 0.98 4.35 -25.99
N ASP A 36 0.08 3.67 -26.66
CA ASP A 36 0.11 3.43 -28.12
C ASP A 36 -1.32 3.37 -28.68
N GLY A 37 -1.56 4.05 -29.81
CA GLY A 37 -2.89 4.10 -30.43
C GLY A 37 -3.96 4.56 -29.43
N PRO A 38 -5.03 3.76 -29.22
CA PRO A 38 -6.09 4.09 -28.28
C PRO A 38 -5.77 3.66 -26.83
N ASN A 39 -4.63 2.98 -26.60
CA ASN A 39 -4.27 2.42 -25.30
C ASN A 39 -3.64 3.46 -24.38
N GLN A 40 -3.80 3.26 -23.08
CA GLN A 40 -3.21 4.09 -22.04
C GLN A 40 -2.41 3.20 -21.06
N LEU A 41 -1.28 3.72 -20.58
CA LEU A 41 -0.60 3.16 -19.41
C LEU A 41 -1.30 3.67 -18.16
N GLU A 42 -1.79 2.75 -17.35
CA GLU A 42 -2.25 3.04 -15.99
C GLU A 42 -1.17 2.66 -15.00
N THR A 43 -0.85 3.56 -14.07
CA THR A 43 -0.09 3.24 -12.87
C THR A 43 -0.99 3.44 -11.66
N HIS A 44 -0.90 2.53 -10.69
CA HIS A 44 -1.71 2.60 -9.48
C HIS A 44 -0.89 2.35 -8.22
N ALA A 45 -1.32 2.97 -7.13
CA ALA A 45 -0.79 2.76 -5.79
C ALA A 45 -1.97 2.65 -4.82
N PHE A 46 -1.93 1.63 -3.99
CA PHE A 46 -2.86 1.42 -2.88
C PHE A 46 -2.06 1.33 -1.58
N LEU A 47 -2.59 1.93 -0.51
CA LEU A 47 -1.99 1.93 0.81
C LEU A 47 -3.07 1.80 1.88
N ASN A 48 -2.86 0.90 2.83
CA ASN A 48 -3.77 0.63 3.93
C ASN A 48 -2.99 0.49 5.24
N CYS A 49 -3.21 1.36 6.24
CA CYS A 49 -2.41 1.46 7.45
C CYS A 49 -3.20 1.13 8.72
N PHE A 50 -2.59 0.32 9.60
CA PHE A 50 -3.17 -0.21 10.83
C PHE A 50 -2.40 0.31 12.04
N ARG A 51 -3.10 0.96 12.96
CA ARG A 51 -2.48 1.56 14.16
C ARG A 51 -2.02 0.51 15.18
N GLY A 52 -2.73 -0.61 15.29
CA GLY A 52 -2.50 -1.61 16.35
C GLY A 52 -1.05 -2.09 16.43
N ASP A 53 -0.46 -2.36 15.29
CA ASP A 53 0.91 -2.91 15.13
C ASP A 53 1.84 -2.00 14.33
N GLY A 54 1.38 -0.80 13.95
CA GLY A 54 2.22 0.20 13.28
C GLY A 54 2.67 -0.21 11.88
N HIS A 55 1.85 -1.00 11.16
CA HIS A 55 2.18 -1.42 9.80
C HIS A 55 1.21 -0.89 8.77
N CYS A 56 1.65 -0.87 7.52
CA CYS A 56 0.81 -0.64 6.35
C CYS A 56 1.02 -1.77 5.33
N ASP A 57 -0.07 -2.15 4.66
CA ASP A 57 0.00 -2.95 3.44
C ASP A 57 -0.05 -2.05 2.23
N PHE A 58 0.70 -2.37 1.19
CA PHE A 58 0.67 -1.63 -0.06
C PHE A 58 0.56 -2.56 -1.28
N VAL A 59 -0.03 -2.03 -2.34
CA VAL A 59 -0.02 -2.61 -3.68
C VAL A 59 0.34 -1.49 -4.66
N VAL A 60 1.33 -1.73 -5.49
CA VAL A 60 1.70 -0.83 -6.59
C VAL A 60 1.79 -1.63 -7.88
N GLY A 61 1.42 -1.03 -8.99
CA GLY A 61 1.43 -1.75 -10.25
C GLY A 61 1.19 -0.86 -11.45
N ALA A 62 1.17 -1.52 -12.62
CA ALA A 62 0.83 -0.89 -13.87
C ALA A 62 0.09 -1.85 -14.80
N ASP A 63 -0.84 -1.30 -15.56
CA ASP A 63 -1.68 -2.02 -16.52
C ASP A 63 -1.77 -1.25 -17.83
N VAL A 64 -2.24 -1.95 -18.87
CA VAL A 64 -2.67 -1.32 -20.12
C VAL A 64 -4.19 -1.17 -20.12
N ARG A 65 -4.68 0.06 -20.22
CA ARG A 65 -6.09 0.38 -20.45
C ARG A 65 -6.36 0.40 -21.95
N THR A 66 -7.20 -0.51 -22.42
CA THR A 66 -7.65 -0.60 -23.81
C THR A 66 -9.12 -0.20 -23.89
N PRO A 67 -9.69 0.06 -25.08
CA PRO A 67 -11.14 0.26 -25.25
C PRO A 67 -11.99 -0.91 -24.73
N ASP A 68 -11.45 -2.13 -24.72
CA ASP A 68 -12.14 -3.35 -24.28
C ASP A 68 -11.95 -3.63 -22.77
N GLY A 69 -11.12 -2.87 -22.08
CA GLY A 69 -10.88 -3.04 -20.63
C GLY A 69 -9.41 -3.06 -20.25
N VAL A 70 -9.11 -3.69 -19.11
CA VAL A 70 -7.75 -3.81 -18.58
C VAL A 70 -7.05 -5.01 -19.17
N SER A 71 -5.81 -4.84 -19.62
CA SER A 71 -4.94 -5.91 -20.09
C SER A 71 -3.54 -5.79 -19.47
N GLY A 72 -2.77 -6.87 -19.54
CA GLY A 72 -1.34 -6.81 -19.26
C GLY A 72 -0.55 -6.32 -20.47
N PHE A 73 0.77 -6.40 -20.36
CA PHE A 73 1.67 -5.92 -21.42
C PHE A 73 1.94 -6.98 -22.49
N PRO A 74 2.36 -6.54 -23.72
CA PRO A 74 2.61 -7.44 -24.84
C PRO A 74 3.93 -8.22 -24.69
N PRO A 75 4.16 -9.22 -25.56
CA PRO A 75 5.46 -9.90 -25.70
C PRO A 75 6.62 -8.91 -25.90
N GLY A 76 7.79 -9.26 -25.35
CA GLY A 76 8.98 -8.43 -25.45
C GLY A 76 9.03 -7.26 -24.48
N LEU A 77 8.10 -7.16 -23.54
CA LEU A 77 8.16 -6.17 -22.47
C LEU A 77 9.45 -6.32 -21.66
N TRP A 78 10.10 -5.19 -21.42
CA TRP A 78 10.95 -4.91 -20.29
C TRP A 78 10.38 -3.72 -19.55
N ALA A 79 10.17 -3.85 -18.25
CA ALA A 79 9.70 -2.73 -17.43
C ALA A 79 10.46 -2.66 -16.11
N ARG A 80 10.76 -1.42 -15.68
CA ARG A 80 11.30 -1.13 -14.36
C ARG A 80 10.30 -0.31 -13.59
N HIS A 81 9.79 -0.88 -12.54
CA HIS A 81 8.87 -0.26 -11.60
C HIS A 81 9.64 0.19 -10.37
N THR A 82 9.56 1.47 -10.02
CA THR A 82 10.26 2.06 -8.88
C THR A 82 9.24 2.69 -7.95
N THR A 83 9.31 2.33 -6.67
CA THR A 83 8.40 2.80 -5.63
C THR A 83 9.20 3.40 -4.47
N GLU A 84 9.00 4.69 -4.20
CA GLU A 84 9.51 5.37 -3.01
C GLU A 84 8.49 5.26 -1.88
N ILE A 85 8.94 4.86 -0.70
CA ILE A 85 8.13 4.69 0.50
C ILE A 85 8.76 5.51 1.63
N ARG A 86 7.97 6.39 2.25
CA ARG A 86 8.46 7.27 3.30
C ARG A 86 7.35 7.79 4.21
N SER A 87 7.72 8.30 5.38
CA SER A 87 6.84 9.19 6.14
C SER A 87 6.85 10.61 5.52
N SER A 88 5.77 11.36 5.70
CA SER A 88 5.66 12.72 5.15
C SER A 88 6.76 13.67 5.65
N ASN A 89 7.16 13.54 6.90
CA ASN A 89 8.21 14.33 7.55
C ASN A 89 9.60 13.67 7.49
N ARG A 90 9.73 12.45 6.94
CA ARG A 90 10.97 11.65 6.88
C ARG A 90 11.60 11.33 8.25
N LEU A 91 10.82 11.40 9.33
CA LEU A 91 11.30 11.17 10.70
C LEU A 91 10.99 9.77 11.24
N ALA A 92 10.19 8.97 10.54
CA ALA A 92 9.97 7.57 10.88
C ALA A 92 10.81 6.66 9.96
N TYR A 93 11.32 5.58 10.54
CA TYR A 93 11.91 4.50 9.76
C TYR A 93 10.81 3.64 9.17
N MET A 94 10.89 3.40 7.87
CA MET A 94 9.98 2.54 7.12
C MET A 94 10.72 1.26 6.77
N ASP A 95 10.43 0.15 7.44
CA ASP A 95 10.98 -1.15 7.10
C ASP A 95 10.09 -1.84 6.08
N VAL A 96 10.52 -1.83 4.81
CA VAL A 96 9.73 -2.31 3.67
C VAL A 96 10.10 -3.73 3.32
N HIS A 97 9.07 -4.57 3.18
CA HIS A 97 9.15 -5.94 2.70
C HIS A 97 8.20 -6.10 1.50
N GLY A 98 8.74 -6.29 0.32
CA GLY A 98 7.98 -6.52 -0.91
C GLY A 98 7.96 -8.00 -1.33
N THR A 99 7.10 -8.33 -2.29
CA THR A 99 6.92 -9.70 -2.80
C THR A 99 7.05 -9.79 -4.32
N GLY A 100 7.70 -8.80 -4.95
CA GLY A 100 7.90 -8.76 -6.41
C GLY A 100 8.94 -9.79 -6.88
N GLN A 101 8.74 -10.35 -8.08
CA GLN A 101 9.79 -11.09 -8.75
C GLN A 101 10.89 -10.13 -9.22
N PHE A 102 12.18 -10.49 -9.06
CA PHE A 102 13.33 -9.62 -9.38
C PHE A 102 13.29 -8.26 -8.65
N GLU A 103 12.89 -8.30 -7.39
CA GLU A 103 12.79 -7.13 -6.52
C GLU A 103 14.14 -6.80 -5.88
N ARG A 104 14.38 -5.50 -5.72
CA ARG A 104 15.46 -4.96 -4.91
C ARG A 104 14.92 -3.88 -4.00
N VAL A 105 15.20 -3.97 -2.71
CA VAL A 105 14.89 -2.92 -1.73
C VAL A 105 16.18 -2.19 -1.37
N MET A 106 16.19 -0.86 -1.57
CA MET A 106 17.24 0.03 -1.11
C MET A 106 16.71 0.83 0.08
N LYS A 107 17.34 0.65 1.25
CA LYS A 107 16.98 1.35 2.48
C LYS A 107 17.87 2.58 2.66
N SER A 108 17.27 3.73 2.96
CA SER A 108 17.97 4.97 3.27
C SER A 108 17.37 5.66 4.50
N MET A 109 18.08 6.67 5.03
CA MET A 109 17.53 7.50 6.10
C MET A 109 16.32 8.28 5.58
N GLY A 110 15.13 7.95 6.09
CA GLY A 110 13.87 8.66 5.83
C GLY A 110 13.13 8.27 4.57
N SER A 111 13.63 7.31 3.75
CA SER A 111 12.86 6.70 2.66
C SER A 111 13.45 5.37 2.24
N ASP A 112 12.59 4.44 1.84
CA ASP A 112 12.98 3.20 1.18
C ASP A 112 12.56 3.23 -0.27
N GLU A 113 13.34 2.60 -1.15
CA GLU A 113 13.02 2.42 -2.56
C GLU A 113 12.92 0.93 -2.89
N VAL A 114 11.79 0.55 -3.46
CA VAL A 114 11.56 -0.79 -4.02
C VAL A 114 11.62 -0.69 -5.53
N THR A 115 12.53 -1.44 -6.14
CA THR A 115 12.62 -1.56 -7.60
C THR A 115 12.29 -2.99 -8.01
N THR A 116 11.31 -3.16 -8.90
CA THR A 116 10.91 -4.45 -9.48
C THR A 116 11.10 -4.41 -10.99
N VAL A 117 11.63 -5.49 -11.58
CA VAL A 117 11.75 -5.63 -13.01
C VAL A 117 10.73 -6.66 -13.50
N TYR A 118 9.93 -6.29 -14.49
CA TYR A 118 8.99 -7.16 -15.16
C TYR A 118 9.44 -7.48 -16.58
N LEU A 119 9.29 -8.74 -17.00
CA LEU A 119 9.73 -9.23 -18.30
C LEU A 119 8.61 -10.00 -19.01
N GLY A 120 8.47 -9.73 -20.32
CA GLY A 120 7.57 -10.45 -21.21
C GLY A 120 6.09 -10.22 -20.94
N GLU A 121 5.24 -10.88 -21.72
CA GLU A 121 3.79 -10.80 -21.64
C GLU A 121 3.23 -11.46 -20.38
N GLY A 122 1.99 -11.11 -20.04
CA GLY A 122 1.24 -11.72 -18.93
C GLY A 122 -0.03 -10.95 -18.60
N PRO A 123 -0.84 -11.50 -17.68
CA PRO A 123 -2.03 -10.84 -17.19
C PRO A 123 -1.68 -9.62 -16.31
N PRO A 124 -2.63 -8.71 -16.02
CA PRO A 124 -2.39 -7.50 -15.24
C PRO A 124 -1.74 -7.73 -13.87
N ASP A 125 -2.15 -8.77 -13.16
CA ASP A 125 -1.64 -9.12 -11.83
C ASP A 125 -0.14 -9.48 -11.81
N LYS A 126 0.43 -9.87 -12.94
CA LYS A 126 1.88 -10.10 -13.10
C LYS A 126 2.70 -8.83 -12.84
N TYR A 127 2.14 -7.66 -13.10
CA TYR A 127 2.85 -6.37 -13.08
C TYR A 127 2.53 -5.57 -11.81
N GLN A 128 2.31 -6.29 -10.71
CA GLN A 128 2.06 -5.73 -9.39
C GLN A 128 3.14 -6.16 -8.41
N THR A 129 3.48 -5.25 -7.51
CA THR A 129 4.29 -5.51 -6.32
C THR A 129 3.42 -5.23 -5.11
N THR A 130 3.30 -6.22 -4.25
CA THR A 130 2.63 -6.09 -2.96
C THR A 130 3.67 -6.08 -1.85
N GLY A 131 3.31 -5.57 -0.70
CA GLY A 131 4.23 -5.62 0.43
C GLY A 131 3.67 -5.03 1.70
N ARG A 132 4.52 -5.07 2.72
CA ARG A 132 4.28 -4.56 4.05
C ARG A 132 5.32 -3.49 4.38
N ILE A 133 4.89 -2.47 5.12
CA ILE A 133 5.72 -1.39 5.64
C ILE A 133 5.55 -1.38 7.15
N ASP A 134 6.60 -1.60 7.92
CA ASP A 134 6.60 -1.42 9.35
C ASP A 134 7.18 -0.04 9.69
N SER A 135 6.38 0.79 10.38
CA SER A 135 6.75 2.16 10.75
C SER A 135 7.31 2.20 12.17
N THR A 136 8.54 2.68 12.33
CA THR A 136 9.28 2.64 13.60
C THR A 136 9.86 4.01 13.95
N ASP A 137 9.80 4.37 15.21
CA ASP A 137 10.51 5.52 15.77
C ASP A 137 12.01 5.21 15.90
N TRP A 138 12.85 6.07 15.31
CA TRP A 138 14.31 5.88 15.29
C TRP A 138 14.96 5.80 16.67
N SER A 139 14.39 6.51 17.64
CA SER A 139 15.02 6.66 18.96
C SER A 139 14.62 5.55 19.93
N THR A 140 13.42 5.02 19.78
CA THR A 140 12.83 4.07 20.72
C THR A 140 12.71 2.65 20.17
N GLY A 141 12.71 2.49 18.85
CA GLY A 141 12.45 1.21 18.18
C GLY A 141 10.98 0.75 18.29
N GLN A 142 10.09 1.63 18.77
CA GLN A 142 8.67 1.32 18.92
C GLN A 142 7.88 1.72 17.66
N PRO A 143 6.69 1.14 17.42
CA PRO A 143 5.82 1.54 16.33
C PRO A 143 5.54 3.04 16.33
N LYS A 144 5.69 3.71 15.17
CA LYS A 144 5.47 5.14 14.95
C LYS A 144 4.21 5.34 14.12
N THR A 145 3.08 5.62 14.77
CA THR A 145 1.77 5.68 14.11
C THR A 145 1.16 7.09 14.05
N ASP A 146 1.89 8.10 14.51
CA ASP A 146 1.50 9.53 14.45
C ASP A 146 2.08 10.25 13.23
N VAL A 147 2.34 9.50 12.15
CA VAL A 147 2.90 10.00 10.89
C VAL A 147 1.98 9.62 9.72
N ASN A 148 2.06 10.40 8.63
CA ASN A 148 1.49 10.02 7.35
C ASN A 148 2.51 9.18 6.60
N VAL A 149 2.06 8.05 6.03
CA VAL A 149 2.85 7.21 5.12
C VAL A 149 2.51 7.58 3.69
N ILE A 150 3.52 7.66 2.85
CA ILE A 150 3.43 7.99 1.42
C ILE A 150 4.09 6.87 0.64
N VAL A 151 3.38 6.37 -0.36
CA VAL A 151 3.88 5.42 -1.36
C VAL A 151 3.73 6.08 -2.73
N CYS A 152 4.84 6.40 -3.37
CA CYS A 152 4.89 7.00 -4.71
C CYS A 152 5.54 6.03 -5.67
N THR A 153 4.87 5.70 -6.77
CA THR A 153 5.38 4.76 -7.75
C THR A 153 5.41 5.35 -9.15
N HIS A 154 6.39 4.93 -9.95
CA HIS A 154 6.47 5.18 -11.39
C HIS A 154 7.03 3.98 -12.12
N ILE A 155 6.74 3.84 -13.40
CA ILE A 155 7.22 2.73 -14.22
C ILE A 155 7.81 3.24 -15.54
N GLN A 156 8.94 2.67 -15.92
CA GLN A 156 9.42 2.73 -17.30
C GLN A 156 9.04 1.45 -18.02
N VAL A 157 8.35 1.56 -19.17
CA VAL A 157 7.98 0.43 -20.02
C VAL A 157 8.67 0.57 -21.36
N VAL A 158 9.24 -0.56 -21.82
CA VAL A 158 9.96 -0.67 -23.09
C VAL A 158 9.52 -1.95 -23.80
N TYR A 159 8.98 -1.80 -25.00
CA TYR A 159 8.72 -2.88 -25.96
C TYR A 159 8.72 -2.31 -27.37
N THR A 160 8.48 -3.13 -28.39
CA THR A 160 8.57 -2.69 -29.80
C THR A 160 7.71 -1.43 -30.06
N GLY A 161 8.37 -0.33 -30.42
CA GLY A 161 7.72 0.96 -30.69
C GLY A 161 7.38 1.81 -29.47
N VAL A 162 7.60 1.33 -28.24
CA VAL A 162 7.29 2.04 -26.99
C VAL A 162 8.51 2.10 -26.09
N ASN A 163 8.82 3.31 -25.60
CA ASN A 163 9.76 3.56 -24.50
C ASN A 163 9.29 4.82 -23.76
N ILE A 164 8.53 4.62 -22.70
CA ILE A 164 7.95 5.72 -21.93
C ILE A 164 8.16 5.48 -20.43
N THR A 165 8.18 6.58 -19.69
CA THR A 165 8.18 6.57 -18.22
C THR A 165 6.96 7.33 -17.72
N SER A 166 6.20 6.71 -16.82
CA SER A 166 5.04 7.37 -16.21
C SER A 166 5.48 8.46 -15.24
N PRO A 167 4.65 9.49 -14.99
CA PRO A 167 4.79 10.33 -13.82
C PRO A 167 4.59 9.51 -12.54
N ALA A 168 4.96 10.10 -11.40
CA ALA A 168 4.75 9.45 -10.10
C ALA A 168 3.25 9.42 -9.75
N THR A 169 2.79 8.26 -9.30
CA THR A 169 1.45 8.04 -8.74
C THR A 169 1.60 7.81 -7.24
N CYS A 170 1.02 8.69 -6.41
CA CYS A 170 1.25 8.69 -4.97
C CYS A 170 -0.03 8.47 -4.18
N ALA A 171 -0.08 7.41 -3.36
CA ALA A 171 -1.06 7.22 -2.31
C ALA A 171 -0.48 7.66 -0.96
N GLN A 172 -1.29 8.32 -0.15
CA GLN A 172 -0.91 8.78 1.18
C GLN A 172 -2.03 8.54 2.18
N THR A 173 -1.71 8.01 3.37
CA THR A 173 -2.69 7.82 4.44
C THR A 173 -2.05 7.93 5.81
N THR A 174 -2.90 7.95 6.86
CA THR A 174 -2.53 7.92 8.28
C THR A 174 -2.84 6.53 8.86
N PHE A 175 -2.31 6.25 10.03
CA PHE A 175 -2.71 5.07 10.80
C PHE A 175 -4.07 5.31 11.51
N SER A 176 -4.96 4.33 11.44
CA SER A 176 -6.27 4.35 12.12
C SER A 176 -6.62 3.02 12.79
#